data_7ab98605bdddb38fb159f64fb019c0ac
#
_entry.id   7ab98605bdddb38fb159f64fb019c0ac
#
_cell.length_a   1.000
_cell.length_b   1.000
_cell.length_c   1.000
_cell.angle_alpha   90.00
_cell.angle_beta   90.00
_cell.angle_gamma   90.00
#
_symmetry.space_group_name_H-M   'P 1'
#
loop_
_entity.id
_entity.type
_entity.pdbx_description
1 polymer ?
#
loop_
_entity_poly.entity_id
_entity_poly.type
_entity_poly.pdbx_seq_one_letter_code
_entity_poly.pdbx_strand_id
1 'polypeptide(L)'
;YAADPYAADPYATNPYAREAYNADPYAADPYAATPYASPLATATVDPYTANPYATNPYAAYAYASPQQPTPTQAPRTAKQRWGLIGAGLAATALLAGTIGGAAGFTAARVTDSTTTTTIPGASLGPANPVSPPADNSIAAVAQAVQPSVVQLNVTSGNSGGSGSGFVIREDGYILTNNHVTAAGDNIDITFFDGSTAPATLVGANAGYDLAVVKVDRTDLPAVTLGSSAALLVGDSAIAIGSPLGLQGTVTSGIVSALNRPVTAGGTGETSFINAIQTDAAINPGNSGGPLVDGSGAVIGVNSAIATLGGSLGGTTGSIGLGFAIPIDVAARIASEIIATGTSTTPILGVRVDLEYPGPGALISDVTAGGAAEAAGLRSGDIVTEVNGRPIADSIALIVTIRASTPGEQIVLTVDRDGQIETISVVPDTETS
;
A
#
# COMPACT_ATOMS: atom_id res chain seq x y z
N TYR A 1 20.04 -23.13 -61.36
CA TYR A 1 20.03 -22.13 -60.26
C TYR A 1 18.69 -21.46 -60.28
N ALA A 2 17.80 -21.85 -59.36
CA ALA A 2 16.45 -21.31 -59.20
C ALA A 2 16.52 -20.05 -58.34
N ALA A 3 15.88 -18.97 -58.80
CA ALA A 3 15.78 -17.68 -58.09
C ALA A 3 14.76 -17.79 -56.96
N ASP A 4 15.08 -17.21 -55.84
CA ASP A 4 14.27 -17.11 -54.64
C ASP A 4 13.11 -16.11 -54.86
N PRO A 5 11.82 -16.47 -54.68
CA PRO A 5 10.68 -15.59 -54.95
C PRO A 5 10.31 -14.65 -53.79
N TYR A 6 11.13 -14.56 -52.70
CA TYR A 6 10.79 -13.72 -51.51
C TYR A 6 11.67 -12.49 -51.32
N ALA A 7 12.39 -12.01 -52.33
CA ALA A 7 13.24 -10.84 -52.27
C ALA A 7 12.48 -9.56 -52.78
N ALA A 8 11.36 -9.17 -52.17
CA ALA A 8 10.79 -7.85 -52.36
C ALA A 8 10.08 -7.37 -51.06
N ASP A 9 10.75 -6.48 -50.37
CA ASP A 9 10.21 -5.80 -49.17
C ASP A 9 9.23 -4.68 -49.63
N PRO A 10 7.90 -4.71 -49.31
CA PRO A 10 6.93 -3.72 -49.75
C PRO A 10 6.97 -2.43 -48.96
N TYR A 11 7.89 -2.23 -48.00
CA TYR A 11 7.97 -1.02 -47.13
C TYR A 11 9.16 -0.09 -47.43
N ALA A 12 9.87 -0.27 -48.53
CA ALA A 12 11.07 0.51 -48.85
C ALA A 12 10.82 1.88 -49.52
N THR A 13 9.66 2.52 -49.28
CA THR A 13 9.43 3.91 -49.70
C THR A 13 8.68 4.69 -48.60
N ASN A 14 9.44 5.23 -47.63
CA ASN A 14 8.94 6.23 -46.71
C ASN A 14 9.33 7.64 -47.23
N PRO A 15 8.39 8.46 -47.74
CA PRO A 15 8.68 9.78 -48.28
C PRO A 15 9.00 10.87 -47.25
N TYR A 16 9.08 10.53 -45.94
CA TYR A 16 9.34 11.52 -44.86
C TYR A 16 10.74 11.42 -44.23
N ALA A 17 11.67 10.69 -44.83
CA ALA A 17 13.04 10.60 -44.33
C ALA A 17 13.96 11.61 -45.02
N ARG A 18 13.79 12.89 -44.75
CA ARG A 18 14.84 13.93 -44.95
C ARG A 18 14.38 15.28 -44.38
N GLU A 19 14.71 15.52 -43.10
CA GLU A 19 15.25 16.82 -42.68
C GLU A 19 15.95 16.62 -41.32
N ALA A 20 17.26 16.86 -41.33
CA ALA A 20 18.08 16.85 -40.14
C ALA A 20 17.78 18.11 -39.34
N TYR A 21 17.17 17.99 -38.18
CA TYR A 21 17.11 19.04 -37.16
C TYR A 21 18.35 18.92 -36.26
N ASN A 22 19.40 19.66 -36.62
CA ASN A 22 20.44 20.05 -35.69
C ASN A 22 20.06 21.40 -35.11
N ALA A 23 19.37 21.41 -33.97
CA ALA A 23 19.34 22.53 -33.02
C ALA A 23 18.78 22.01 -31.70
N ASP A 24 19.61 21.97 -30.70
CA ASP A 24 19.24 21.73 -29.31
C ASP A 24 18.62 23.03 -28.73
N PRO A 25 17.32 23.04 -28.36
CA PRO A 25 16.67 24.26 -27.85
C PRO A 25 16.93 24.52 -26.37
N TYR A 26 17.76 23.71 -25.67
CA TYR A 26 18.03 23.86 -24.23
C TYR A 26 19.44 24.37 -23.88
N ALA A 27 20.20 24.90 -24.85
CA ALA A 27 21.53 25.50 -24.61
C ALA A 27 21.47 26.99 -24.27
N ALA A 28 20.54 27.46 -23.45
CA ALA A 28 20.56 28.77 -22.83
C ALA A 28 19.98 28.71 -21.42
N ASP A 29 20.87 28.73 -20.44
CA ASP A 29 20.54 28.89 -19.03
C ASP A 29 20.24 30.38 -18.74
N PRO A 30 18.99 30.77 -18.36
CA PRO A 30 18.66 32.17 -18.09
C PRO A 30 19.06 32.67 -16.69
N TYR A 31 19.80 31.85 -15.90
CA TYR A 31 20.19 32.18 -14.51
C TYR A 31 21.69 32.36 -14.29
N ALA A 32 22.47 32.68 -15.32
CA ALA A 32 23.87 33.07 -15.11
C ALA A 32 23.95 34.47 -14.49
N ALA A 33 24.43 34.52 -13.27
CA ALA A 33 24.47 35.63 -12.34
C ALA A 33 25.16 36.90 -12.86
N THR A 34 24.53 38.06 -12.60
CA THR A 34 25.23 39.37 -12.49
C THR A 34 25.11 39.89 -11.06
N PRO A 35 26.19 40.45 -10.47
CA PRO A 35 26.16 40.96 -9.09
C PRO A 35 25.53 42.37 -9.09
N TYR A 36 24.42 42.52 -8.31
CA TYR A 36 23.86 43.86 -8.06
C TYR A 36 24.23 44.33 -6.65
N ALA A 37 24.84 45.49 -6.61
CA ALA A 37 25.07 46.29 -5.42
C ALA A 37 23.75 46.92 -4.93
N SER A 38 23.52 46.88 -3.61
CA SER A 38 22.38 47.50 -2.96
C SER A 38 22.47 49.03 -2.93
N PRO A 39 21.32 49.72 -3.05
CA PRO A 39 21.13 50.96 -2.32
C PRO A 39 20.00 50.85 -1.31
N LEU A 40 20.17 51.43 -0.12
CA LEU A 40 19.18 51.66 0.89
C LEU A 40 17.96 52.39 0.30
N ALA A 41 16.76 51.86 0.55
CA ALA A 41 15.52 52.59 0.35
C ALA A 41 14.61 52.42 1.57
N THR A 42 14.17 53.55 2.07
CA THR A 42 13.29 53.80 3.19
C THR A 42 11.92 53.12 3.05
N ALA A 43 11.46 52.47 4.16
CA ALA A 43 10.18 51.82 4.24
C ALA A 43 9.04 52.87 4.33
N THR A 44 8.08 52.77 3.43
CA THR A 44 6.75 53.38 3.58
C THR A 44 5.79 52.25 4.01
N VAL A 45 5.15 52.44 5.15
CA VAL A 45 4.17 51.50 5.78
C VAL A 45 2.81 51.72 5.13
N ASP A 46 2.25 50.65 4.55
CA ASP A 46 0.87 50.57 4.04
C ASP A 46 -0.11 50.17 5.22
N PRO A 47 -1.15 50.93 5.54
CA PRO A 47 -1.98 50.71 6.73
C PRO A 47 -3.11 49.69 6.55
N TYR A 48 -3.19 48.88 5.49
CA TYR A 48 -4.37 48.02 5.23
C TYR A 48 -4.13 46.47 5.22
N THR A 49 -3.09 45.96 5.86
CA THR A 49 -2.93 44.50 6.01
C THR A 49 -2.73 44.07 7.46
N ALA A 50 -3.74 44.28 8.30
CA ALA A 50 -3.80 43.58 9.59
C ALA A 50 -4.68 42.32 9.47
N ASN A 51 -4.05 41.17 9.39
CA ASN A 51 -4.72 39.89 9.54
C ASN A 51 -4.70 39.46 11.02
N PRO A 52 -5.83 39.37 11.71
CA PRO A 52 -5.90 39.11 13.18
C PRO A 52 -5.68 37.61 13.54
N TYR A 53 -5.35 36.73 12.60
CA TYR A 53 -5.15 35.29 12.86
C TYR A 53 -3.72 34.77 12.69
N ALA A 54 -2.72 35.64 12.64
CA ALA A 54 -1.31 35.24 12.47
C ALA A 54 -0.56 35.11 13.80
N THR A 55 -1.08 34.38 14.77
CA THR A 55 -0.31 33.93 15.95
C THR A 55 -0.34 32.40 16.00
N ASN A 56 0.67 31.78 15.42
CA ASN A 56 0.94 30.34 15.57
C ASN A 56 1.83 30.17 16.82
N PRO A 57 1.35 29.58 17.95
CA PRO A 57 2.13 29.41 19.17
C PRO A 57 3.20 28.29 19.10
N TYR A 58 3.40 27.63 17.96
CA TYR A 58 4.35 26.52 17.81
C TYR A 58 5.63 26.84 17.00
N ALA A 59 5.93 28.11 16.74
CA ALA A 59 7.13 28.51 15.99
C ALA A 59 8.42 28.66 16.81
N ALA A 60 8.58 27.95 17.93
CA ALA A 60 9.72 28.11 18.85
C ALA A 60 10.59 26.87 19.02
N TYR A 61 10.67 25.96 18.02
CA TYR A 61 11.68 24.91 18.02
C TYR A 61 12.41 24.86 16.66
N ALA A 62 13.28 25.85 16.42
CA ALA A 62 14.27 25.76 15.38
C ALA A 62 15.40 24.83 15.87
N TYR A 63 15.50 23.63 15.30
CA TYR A 63 16.64 22.73 15.50
C TYR A 63 17.89 23.38 14.90
N ALA A 64 18.90 23.68 15.76
CA ALA A 64 20.24 24.04 15.32
C ALA A 64 20.88 22.84 14.62
N SER A 65 21.24 23.00 13.36
CA SER A 65 22.01 22.00 12.62
C SER A 65 23.40 21.85 13.24
N PRO A 66 23.90 20.62 13.45
CA PRO A 66 25.27 20.41 13.94
C PRO A 66 26.28 20.85 12.86
N GLN A 67 27.14 21.78 13.22
CA GLN A 67 28.29 22.20 12.40
C GLN A 67 29.26 21.03 12.22
N GLN A 68 29.56 20.67 10.99
CA GLN A 68 30.65 19.75 10.68
C GLN A 68 32.02 20.40 11.05
N PRO A 69 32.92 19.68 11.73
CA PRO A 69 34.24 20.19 12.00
C PRO A 69 35.10 20.23 10.73
N THR A 70 35.72 21.38 10.48
CA THR A 70 36.71 21.59 9.41
C THR A 70 37.93 20.70 9.62
N PRO A 71 38.52 20.08 8.59
CA PRO A 71 39.71 19.28 8.73
C PRO A 71 40.94 20.17 8.96
N THR A 72 41.53 20.08 10.16
CA THR A 72 42.82 20.68 10.48
C THR A 72 43.94 19.85 9.88
N GLN A 73 44.80 20.44 9.06
CA GLN A 73 46.00 19.78 8.52
C GLN A 73 46.97 19.40 9.65
N ALA A 74 47.37 18.13 9.67
CA ALA A 74 48.39 17.63 10.57
C ALA A 74 49.79 17.97 10.06
N PRO A 75 50.73 18.38 10.95
CA PRO A 75 52.13 18.56 10.56
C PRO A 75 52.84 17.21 10.40
N ARG A 76 53.62 17.11 9.31
CA ARG A 76 54.48 15.97 9.03
C ARG A 76 55.72 16.03 9.95
N THR A 77 56.10 14.85 10.44
CA THR A 77 57.39 14.36 10.93
C THR A 77 57.40 13.89 12.37
N ALA A 78 57.42 12.56 12.58
CA ALA A 78 58.14 11.84 13.64
C ALA A 78 58.04 10.31 13.39
N LYS A 79 58.64 9.84 12.28
CA LYS A 79 59.10 8.44 12.23
C LYS A 79 60.39 8.39 13.05
N GLN A 80 60.40 7.84 14.28
CA GLN A 80 61.57 7.21 14.94
C GLN A 80 61.48 6.99 16.45
N ARG A 81 60.31 6.92 17.08
CA ARG A 81 60.27 6.62 18.54
C ARG A 81 59.25 5.55 18.98
N TRP A 82 58.65 4.80 18.07
CA TRP A 82 57.62 3.83 18.44
C TRP A 82 58.12 2.37 18.61
N GLY A 83 59.38 2.08 18.29
CA GLY A 83 59.93 0.73 18.43
C GLY A 83 60.18 0.25 19.85
N LEU A 84 60.39 1.17 20.82
CA LEU A 84 60.70 0.80 22.20
C LEU A 84 59.47 0.74 23.13
N ILE A 85 58.40 1.42 22.81
CA ILE A 85 57.13 1.38 23.58
C ILE A 85 56.33 0.12 23.26
N GLY A 86 56.37 -0.37 22.03
CA GLY A 86 55.67 -1.60 21.61
C GLY A 86 56.23 -2.87 22.30
N ALA A 87 57.54 -2.93 22.54
CA ALA A 87 58.15 -4.09 23.20
C ALA A 87 57.84 -4.16 24.73
N GLY A 88 57.66 -3.01 25.37
CA GLY A 88 57.29 -2.95 26.80
C GLY A 88 55.81 -3.37 27.04
N LEU A 89 54.89 -2.98 26.17
CA LEU A 89 53.49 -3.33 26.29
C LEU A 89 53.20 -4.81 25.94
N ALA A 90 53.96 -5.40 25.03
CA ALA A 90 53.84 -6.84 24.72
C ALA A 90 54.34 -7.73 25.88
N ALA A 91 55.41 -7.32 26.59
CA ALA A 91 55.91 -8.06 27.75
C ALA A 91 54.98 -7.98 28.96
N THR A 92 54.35 -6.84 29.22
CA THR A 92 53.33 -6.70 30.27
C THR A 92 52.05 -7.46 29.99
N ALA A 93 51.61 -7.51 28.74
CA ALA A 93 50.42 -8.29 28.34
C ALA A 93 50.66 -9.81 28.48
N LEU A 94 51.86 -10.31 28.16
CA LEU A 94 52.21 -11.73 28.32
C LEU A 94 52.30 -12.13 29.79
N LEU A 95 52.87 -11.28 30.68
CA LEU A 95 52.96 -11.55 32.11
C LEU A 95 51.57 -11.49 32.78
N ALA A 96 50.71 -10.53 32.42
CA ALA A 96 49.36 -10.44 32.92
C ALA A 96 48.49 -11.62 32.42
N GLY A 97 48.69 -12.07 31.18
CA GLY A 97 47.96 -13.19 30.59
C GLY A 97 48.30 -14.54 31.24
N THR A 98 49.61 -14.77 31.62
CA THR A 98 50.01 -16.04 32.24
C THR A 98 49.59 -16.12 33.71
N ILE A 99 49.63 -15.01 34.47
CA ILE A 99 49.15 -14.97 35.86
C ILE A 99 47.61 -15.04 35.91
N GLY A 100 46.91 -14.32 35.03
CA GLY A 100 45.45 -14.36 34.90
C GLY A 100 44.95 -15.72 34.42
N GLY A 101 45.65 -16.33 33.46
CA GLY A 101 45.30 -17.64 32.90
C GLY A 101 45.48 -18.77 33.92
N ALA A 102 46.57 -18.75 34.72
CA ALA A 102 46.80 -19.75 35.78
C ALA A 102 45.82 -19.60 36.95
N ALA A 103 45.47 -18.40 37.35
CA ALA A 103 44.47 -18.14 38.38
C ALA A 103 43.05 -18.50 37.92
N GLY A 104 42.73 -18.20 36.66
CA GLY A 104 41.44 -18.55 36.04
C GLY A 104 41.26 -20.07 35.88
N PHE A 105 42.33 -20.78 35.46
CA PHE A 105 42.31 -22.23 35.28
C PHE A 105 42.20 -23.01 36.61
N THR A 106 42.79 -22.52 37.70
CA THR A 106 42.64 -23.13 39.03
C THR A 106 41.28 -22.84 39.65
N ALA A 107 40.69 -21.63 39.41
CA ALA A 107 39.33 -21.33 39.85
C ALA A 107 38.28 -22.15 39.12
N ALA A 108 38.47 -22.44 37.83
CA ALA A 108 37.53 -23.27 37.05
C ALA A 108 37.48 -24.75 37.45
N ARG A 109 38.51 -25.26 38.18
CA ARG A 109 38.52 -26.66 38.67
C ARG A 109 37.95 -26.84 40.07
N VAL A 110 37.64 -25.76 40.78
CA VAL A 110 37.15 -25.84 42.18
C VAL A 110 35.64 -25.60 42.29
N THR A 111 35.01 -25.11 41.22
CA THR A 111 33.56 -24.90 41.24
C THR A 111 32.89 -25.63 40.07
N ASP A 112 32.57 -26.88 40.26
CA ASP A 112 31.51 -27.56 39.54
C ASP A 112 30.16 -27.04 40.08
N SER A 113 29.92 -25.76 39.83
CA SER A 113 28.67 -25.06 40.15
C SER A 113 28.37 -24.16 38.99
N THR A 114 27.27 -24.39 38.34
CA THR A 114 26.64 -23.59 37.31
C THR A 114 26.74 -22.09 37.64
N THR A 115 27.78 -21.42 37.13
CA THR A 115 27.95 -19.97 37.31
C THR A 115 27.09 -19.28 36.23
N THR A 116 25.86 -18.98 36.59
CA THR A 116 25.06 -18.00 35.89
C THR A 116 25.79 -16.66 35.96
N THR A 117 26.26 -16.15 34.84
CA THR A 117 26.87 -14.81 34.75
C THR A 117 25.76 -13.80 35.05
N THR A 118 25.70 -13.38 36.32
CA THR A 118 24.82 -12.28 36.72
C THR A 118 25.44 -10.96 36.35
N ILE A 119 24.78 -10.21 35.49
CA ILE A 119 25.08 -8.78 35.28
C ILE A 119 24.73 -8.08 36.61
N PRO A 120 25.68 -7.39 37.27
CA PRO A 120 25.40 -6.71 38.53
C PRO A 120 24.27 -5.66 38.30
N GLY A 121 23.16 -5.81 38.99
CA GLY A 121 22.01 -4.90 38.95
C GLY A 121 20.79 -5.37 38.14
N ALA A 122 20.90 -6.45 37.37
CA ALA A 122 19.75 -7.06 36.72
C ALA A 122 19.32 -8.33 37.46
N SER A 123 18.44 -8.20 38.44
CA SER A 123 17.70 -9.33 38.97
C SER A 123 16.58 -9.65 37.95
N LEU A 124 16.83 -10.65 37.09
CA LEU A 124 15.72 -11.28 36.39
C LEU A 124 14.93 -12.06 37.45
N GLY A 125 13.87 -11.45 37.96
CA GLY A 125 12.87 -12.18 38.76
C GLY A 125 12.40 -13.42 37.97
N PRO A 126 11.81 -14.42 38.66
CA PRO A 126 11.23 -15.57 37.97
C PRO A 126 10.30 -15.04 36.87
N ALA A 127 10.48 -15.52 35.62
CA ALA A 127 9.61 -15.16 34.51
C ALA A 127 8.18 -15.45 34.95
N ASN A 128 7.40 -14.40 35.20
CA ASN A 128 5.97 -14.59 35.44
C ASN A 128 5.41 -15.31 34.22
N PRO A 129 4.63 -16.38 34.39
CA PRO A 129 3.96 -16.99 33.26
C PRO A 129 3.16 -15.90 32.54
N VAL A 130 3.38 -15.73 31.23
CA VAL A 130 2.60 -14.79 30.41
C VAL A 130 1.15 -15.25 30.55
N SER A 131 0.32 -14.41 31.14
CA SER A 131 -1.12 -14.67 31.23
C SER A 131 -1.69 -14.83 29.81
N PRO A 132 -2.62 -15.73 29.57
CA PRO A 132 -3.35 -15.78 28.30
C PRO A 132 -3.85 -14.38 27.93
N PRO A 133 -3.87 -14.01 26.64
CA PRO A 133 -4.40 -12.73 26.21
C PRO A 133 -5.82 -12.54 26.73
N ALA A 134 -6.17 -11.32 27.16
CA ALA A 134 -7.55 -11.01 27.51
C ALA A 134 -8.44 -11.19 26.27
N ASP A 135 -9.65 -11.68 26.45
CA ASP A 135 -10.64 -11.80 25.38
C ASP A 135 -10.79 -10.42 24.68
N ASN A 136 -10.84 -10.43 23.35
CA ASN A 136 -10.87 -9.22 22.48
C ASN A 136 -9.61 -8.32 22.53
N SER A 137 -8.51 -8.79 23.11
CA SER A 137 -7.24 -8.08 22.93
C SER A 137 -6.70 -8.29 21.50
N ILE A 138 -5.90 -7.33 20.99
CA ILE A 138 -5.24 -7.47 19.69
C ILE A 138 -4.45 -8.79 19.60
N ALA A 139 -3.83 -9.21 20.70
CA ALA A 139 -3.08 -10.46 20.76
C ALA A 139 -4.01 -11.69 20.62
N ALA A 140 -5.20 -11.68 21.25
CA ALA A 140 -6.18 -12.76 21.10
C ALA A 140 -6.74 -12.83 19.68
N VAL A 141 -7.09 -11.67 19.10
CA VAL A 141 -7.55 -11.57 17.71
C VAL A 141 -6.48 -12.09 16.74
N ALA A 142 -5.23 -11.65 16.90
CA ALA A 142 -4.12 -12.12 16.08
C ALA A 142 -3.96 -13.63 16.17
N GLN A 143 -3.96 -14.20 17.38
CA GLN A 143 -3.83 -15.63 17.60
C GLN A 143 -4.96 -16.45 16.96
N ALA A 144 -6.19 -15.91 16.94
CA ALA A 144 -7.34 -16.56 16.34
C ALA A 144 -7.32 -16.51 14.81
N VAL A 145 -6.89 -15.39 14.21
CA VAL A 145 -7.00 -15.14 12.76
C VAL A 145 -5.76 -15.58 11.97
N GLN A 146 -4.55 -15.44 12.54
CA GLN A 146 -3.30 -15.77 11.85
C GLN A 146 -3.26 -17.17 11.21
N PRO A 147 -3.82 -18.24 11.80
CA PRO A 147 -3.84 -19.57 11.17
C PRO A 147 -4.56 -19.60 9.82
N SER A 148 -5.48 -18.66 9.59
CA SER A 148 -6.23 -18.53 8.33
C SER A 148 -5.53 -17.63 7.30
N VAL A 149 -4.44 -16.93 7.68
CA VAL A 149 -3.71 -16.02 6.80
C VAL A 149 -2.53 -16.73 6.16
N VAL A 150 -2.39 -16.57 4.87
CA VAL A 150 -1.37 -17.25 4.06
C VAL A 150 -0.52 -16.25 3.31
N GLN A 151 0.69 -16.67 2.94
CA GLN A 151 1.52 -15.97 1.98
C GLN A 151 1.30 -16.57 0.59
N LEU A 152 1.15 -15.71 -0.40
CA LEU A 152 1.21 -16.06 -1.81
C LEU A 152 2.61 -15.75 -2.35
N ASN A 153 3.25 -16.74 -2.96
CA ASN A 153 4.48 -16.57 -3.73
C ASN A 153 4.13 -16.82 -5.19
N VAL A 154 4.25 -15.79 -6.01
CA VAL A 154 3.85 -15.83 -7.42
C VAL A 154 5.09 -15.66 -8.27
N THR A 155 5.31 -16.57 -9.22
CA THR A 155 6.52 -16.59 -10.05
C THR A 155 6.20 -16.74 -11.52
N SER A 156 7.00 -16.06 -12.36
CA SER A 156 7.03 -16.21 -13.83
C SER A 156 8.48 -16.15 -14.31
N GLY A 157 9.04 -17.29 -14.70
CA GLY A 157 10.45 -17.41 -15.04
C GLY A 157 11.37 -16.99 -13.88
N ASN A 158 12.17 -15.93 -14.09
CA ASN A 158 13.07 -15.36 -13.06
C ASN A 158 12.48 -14.16 -12.31
N SER A 159 11.27 -13.79 -12.62
CA SER A 159 10.54 -12.69 -11.96
C SER A 159 9.49 -13.26 -11.03
N GLY A 160 9.10 -12.49 -10.03
CA GLY A 160 8.02 -12.89 -9.13
C GLY A 160 7.64 -11.78 -8.16
N GLY A 161 6.56 -12.04 -7.45
CA GLY A 161 6.04 -11.17 -6.41
C GLY A 161 5.56 -12.00 -5.23
N SER A 162 5.28 -11.34 -4.14
CA SER A 162 4.64 -11.96 -2.98
C SER A 162 3.61 -11.03 -2.37
N GLY A 163 2.60 -11.64 -1.76
CA GLY A 163 1.56 -10.94 -1.03
C GLY A 163 0.93 -11.86 -0.01
N SER A 164 -0.14 -11.40 0.58
CA SER A 164 -0.94 -12.18 1.55
C SER A 164 -2.26 -12.61 0.93
N GLY A 165 -2.90 -13.57 1.58
CA GLY A 165 -4.28 -13.96 1.35
C GLY A 165 -4.85 -14.54 2.63
N PHE A 166 -6.12 -14.89 2.59
CA PHE A 166 -6.76 -15.56 3.70
C PHE A 166 -7.78 -16.60 3.23
N VAL A 167 -7.87 -17.67 3.98
CA VAL A 167 -8.78 -18.78 3.70
C VAL A 167 -10.21 -18.35 3.98
N ILE A 168 -11.06 -18.37 2.95
CA ILE A 168 -12.49 -18.02 3.06
C ILE A 168 -13.41 -19.25 3.13
N ARG A 169 -12.88 -20.45 2.79
CA ARG A 169 -13.60 -21.71 2.85
C ARG A 169 -12.65 -22.84 3.25
N GLU A 170 -13.10 -23.73 4.09
CA GLU A 170 -12.35 -24.88 4.61
C GLU A 170 -11.83 -25.83 3.53
N ASP A 171 -12.49 -25.85 2.36
CA ASP A 171 -12.09 -26.66 1.21
C ASP A 171 -10.99 -26.02 0.33
N GLY A 172 -10.36 -24.92 0.79
CA GLY A 172 -9.14 -24.38 0.18
C GLY A 172 -9.31 -23.19 -0.74
N TYR A 173 -10.43 -22.49 -0.72
CA TYR A 173 -10.54 -21.19 -1.39
C TYR A 173 -9.91 -20.08 -0.57
N ILE A 174 -9.07 -19.29 -1.21
CA ILE A 174 -8.29 -18.20 -0.61
C ILE A 174 -8.59 -16.92 -1.39
N LEU A 175 -8.92 -15.84 -0.66
CA LEU A 175 -9.11 -14.51 -1.21
C LEU A 175 -7.82 -13.71 -1.07
N THR A 176 -7.50 -12.93 -2.12
CA THR A 176 -6.32 -12.07 -2.19
C THR A 176 -6.56 -10.90 -3.16
N ASN A 177 -5.54 -10.06 -3.39
CA ASN A 177 -5.60 -9.03 -4.42
C ASN A 177 -5.25 -9.57 -5.81
N ASN A 178 -5.84 -8.97 -6.85
CA ASN A 178 -5.50 -9.27 -8.24
C ASN A 178 -4.04 -8.95 -8.55
N HIS A 179 -3.52 -7.79 -8.12
CA HIS A 179 -2.13 -7.42 -8.39
C HIS A 179 -1.11 -8.40 -7.81
N VAL A 180 -1.46 -9.15 -6.76
CA VAL A 180 -0.62 -10.21 -6.19
C VAL A 180 -0.57 -11.39 -7.15
N THR A 181 -1.71 -11.84 -7.68
CA THR A 181 -1.78 -12.99 -8.59
C THR A 181 -1.27 -12.67 -9.99
N ALA A 182 -1.42 -11.43 -10.45
CA ALA A 182 -0.97 -10.96 -11.76
C ALA A 182 0.58 -10.88 -11.90
N ALA A 183 1.32 -11.09 -10.80
CA ALA A 183 2.79 -11.05 -10.79
C ALA A 183 3.44 -12.25 -11.50
N GLY A 184 2.68 -13.31 -11.86
CA GLY A 184 3.23 -14.47 -12.55
C GLY A 184 2.21 -15.60 -12.77
N ASP A 185 2.70 -16.73 -13.32
CA ASP A 185 1.87 -17.84 -13.78
C ASP A 185 1.77 -18.98 -12.74
N ASN A 186 2.76 -19.10 -11.85
CA ASN A 186 2.79 -20.15 -10.82
C ASN A 186 2.53 -19.50 -9.46
N ILE A 187 1.61 -20.07 -8.70
CA ILE A 187 1.20 -19.59 -7.39
C ILE A 187 1.47 -20.69 -6.37
N ASP A 188 2.34 -20.43 -5.40
CA ASP A 188 2.59 -21.29 -4.25
C ASP A 188 2.09 -20.59 -2.98
N ILE A 189 1.33 -21.33 -2.17
CA ILE A 189 0.83 -20.85 -0.88
C ILE A 189 1.75 -21.37 0.21
N THR A 190 2.18 -20.47 1.11
CA THR A 190 2.81 -20.84 2.38
C THR A 190 1.82 -20.58 3.50
N PHE A 191 1.45 -21.64 4.22
CA PHE A 191 0.52 -21.58 5.35
C PHE A 191 1.21 -21.14 6.65
N PHE A 192 0.40 -20.83 7.65
CA PHE A 192 0.88 -20.37 8.96
C PHE A 192 1.83 -21.38 9.66
N ASP A 193 1.62 -22.69 9.45
CA ASP A 193 2.48 -23.76 9.96
C ASP A 193 3.80 -23.94 9.18
N GLY A 194 4.05 -23.12 8.15
CA GLY A 194 5.21 -23.19 7.28
C GLY A 194 5.09 -24.24 6.15
N SER A 195 4.01 -25.01 6.10
CA SER A 195 3.76 -25.94 5.00
C SER A 195 3.43 -25.18 3.71
N THR A 196 3.72 -25.79 2.56
CA THR A 196 3.45 -25.18 1.24
C THR A 196 2.54 -26.08 0.40
N ALA A 197 1.79 -25.43 -0.50
CA ALA A 197 1.00 -26.12 -1.52
C ALA A 197 0.87 -25.26 -2.78
N PRO A 198 0.88 -25.88 -3.98
CA PRO A 198 0.56 -25.14 -5.20
C PRO A 198 -0.92 -24.71 -5.20
N ALA A 199 -1.20 -23.57 -5.81
CA ALA A 199 -2.55 -23.07 -5.99
C ALA A 199 -2.84 -22.77 -7.46
N THR A 200 -4.13 -22.82 -7.80
CA THR A 200 -4.64 -22.43 -9.11
C THR A 200 -5.48 -21.17 -8.99
N LEU A 201 -5.33 -20.25 -9.91
CA LEU A 201 -6.21 -19.09 -10.02
C LEU A 201 -7.60 -19.57 -10.45
N VAL A 202 -8.63 -19.28 -9.65
CA VAL A 202 -10.03 -19.58 -9.97
C VAL A 202 -10.59 -18.47 -10.87
N GLY A 203 -10.30 -17.22 -10.54
CA GLY A 203 -10.65 -16.04 -11.30
C GLY A 203 -10.20 -14.78 -10.58
N ALA A 204 -10.25 -13.68 -11.28
CA ALA A 204 -9.86 -12.36 -10.77
C ALA A 204 -10.75 -11.26 -11.34
N ASN A 205 -10.86 -10.16 -10.60
CA ASN A 205 -11.46 -8.92 -11.07
C ASN A 205 -10.46 -7.78 -10.84
N ALA A 206 -9.81 -7.35 -11.92
CA ALA A 206 -8.83 -6.28 -11.89
C ALA A 206 -9.46 -4.94 -11.50
N GLY A 207 -10.72 -4.69 -11.90
CA GLY A 207 -11.45 -3.46 -11.57
C GLY A 207 -11.64 -3.21 -10.08
N TYR A 208 -11.67 -4.27 -9.26
CA TYR A 208 -11.75 -4.21 -7.80
C TYR A 208 -10.46 -4.62 -7.10
N ASP A 209 -9.43 -5.01 -7.84
CA ASP A 209 -8.18 -5.55 -7.29
C ASP A 209 -8.40 -6.79 -6.41
N LEU A 210 -9.24 -7.74 -6.84
CA LEU A 210 -9.56 -8.97 -6.12
C LEU A 210 -9.29 -10.21 -6.96
N ALA A 211 -8.83 -11.28 -6.32
CA ALA A 211 -8.65 -12.59 -6.93
C ALA A 211 -8.97 -13.71 -5.94
N VAL A 212 -9.41 -14.85 -6.46
CA VAL A 212 -9.63 -16.08 -5.71
C VAL A 212 -8.69 -17.15 -6.26
N VAL A 213 -7.93 -17.78 -5.37
CA VAL A 213 -7.11 -18.94 -5.69
C VAL A 213 -7.60 -20.18 -4.94
N LYS A 214 -7.30 -21.36 -5.46
CA LYS A 214 -7.71 -22.66 -4.89
C LYS A 214 -6.48 -23.53 -4.65
N VAL A 215 -6.37 -24.06 -3.45
CA VAL A 215 -5.42 -25.13 -3.10
C VAL A 215 -6.16 -26.45 -2.95
N ASP A 216 -5.50 -27.55 -3.27
CA ASP A 216 -6.05 -28.89 -3.08
C ASP A 216 -5.79 -29.36 -1.63
N ARG A 217 -6.49 -28.72 -0.69
CA ARG A 217 -6.47 -29.00 0.74
C ARG A 217 -7.86 -28.84 1.34
N THR A 218 -8.12 -29.60 2.37
CA THR A 218 -9.37 -29.55 3.17
C THR A 218 -9.05 -29.26 4.64
N ASP A 219 -10.07 -28.97 5.41
CA ASP A 219 -9.99 -28.73 6.85
C ASP A 219 -9.10 -27.52 7.21
N LEU A 220 -9.01 -26.56 6.27
CA LEU A 220 -8.27 -25.32 6.50
C LEU A 220 -9.08 -24.39 7.42
N PRO A 221 -8.42 -23.68 8.35
CA PRO A 221 -9.10 -22.71 9.19
C PRO A 221 -9.59 -21.53 8.32
N ALA A 222 -10.90 -21.43 8.12
CA ALA A 222 -11.51 -20.31 7.39
C ALA A 222 -11.77 -19.13 8.34
N VAL A 223 -11.63 -17.90 7.84
CA VAL A 223 -11.96 -16.68 8.58
C VAL A 223 -13.48 -16.54 8.77
N THR A 224 -13.87 -15.80 9.80
CA THR A 224 -15.23 -15.28 9.91
C THR A 224 -15.33 -13.98 9.13
N LEU A 225 -16.27 -13.87 8.19
CA LEU A 225 -16.55 -12.62 7.48
C LEU A 225 -17.49 -11.75 8.34
N GLY A 226 -17.12 -10.49 8.52
CA GLY A 226 -17.94 -9.47 9.15
C GLY A 226 -18.81 -8.73 8.13
N SER A 227 -19.18 -7.49 8.44
CA SER A 227 -19.88 -6.59 7.51
C SER A 227 -19.20 -5.22 7.49
N SER A 228 -18.80 -4.78 6.31
CA SER A 228 -18.26 -3.45 6.10
C SER A 228 -19.33 -2.34 6.11
N ALA A 229 -20.57 -2.70 5.85
CA ALA A 229 -21.70 -1.75 5.91
C ALA A 229 -22.08 -1.32 7.33
N ALA A 230 -21.73 -2.12 8.34
CA ALA A 230 -22.01 -1.82 9.75
C ALA A 230 -20.93 -0.99 10.45
N LEU A 231 -19.81 -0.73 9.79
CA LEU A 231 -18.64 -0.04 10.36
C LEU A 231 -18.91 1.42 10.70
N LEU A 232 -18.30 1.85 11.79
CA LEU A 232 -18.26 3.25 12.20
C LEU A 232 -16.80 3.73 12.21
N VAL A 233 -16.61 5.03 11.96
CA VAL A 233 -15.32 5.68 12.18
C VAL A 233 -14.96 5.61 13.66
N GLY A 234 -13.77 5.11 13.96
CA GLY A 234 -13.29 4.85 15.31
C GLY A 234 -13.32 3.36 15.70
N ASP A 235 -13.99 2.49 14.94
CA ASP A 235 -13.95 1.06 15.19
C ASP A 235 -12.52 0.52 15.09
N SER A 236 -12.21 -0.51 15.89
CA SER A 236 -10.92 -1.21 15.82
C SER A 236 -10.67 -1.78 14.44
N ALA A 237 -9.46 -1.58 13.92
CA ALA A 237 -9.00 -2.13 12.66
C ALA A 237 -7.63 -2.78 12.86
N ILE A 238 -7.53 -4.09 12.63
CA ILE A 238 -6.31 -4.88 12.80
C ILE A 238 -5.98 -5.48 11.44
N ALA A 239 -4.88 -5.04 10.85
CA ALA A 239 -4.41 -5.59 9.58
C ALA A 239 -3.44 -6.73 9.82
N ILE A 240 -3.68 -7.85 9.15
CA ILE A 240 -2.86 -9.06 9.25
C ILE A 240 -2.33 -9.41 7.87
N GLY A 241 -1.06 -9.83 7.82
CA GLY A 241 -0.39 -10.25 6.60
C GLY A 241 0.75 -11.20 6.89
N SER A 242 1.34 -11.76 5.83
CA SER A 242 2.48 -12.67 5.89
C SER A 242 3.60 -12.21 4.95
N PRO A 243 4.20 -11.02 5.16
CA PRO A 243 5.20 -10.49 4.26
C PRO A 243 6.54 -11.25 4.37
N LEU A 244 7.17 -11.51 3.21
CA LEU A 244 8.57 -11.97 3.11
C LEU A 244 8.90 -13.26 3.89
N GLY A 245 7.95 -14.17 4.09
CA GLY A 245 8.16 -15.39 4.89
C GLY A 245 8.20 -15.13 6.40
N LEU A 246 7.95 -13.89 6.83
CA LEU A 246 7.74 -13.52 8.22
C LEU A 246 6.26 -13.77 8.55
N GLN A 247 5.98 -14.95 9.07
CA GLN A 247 4.63 -15.36 9.44
C GLN A 247 4.03 -14.35 10.43
N GLY A 248 2.81 -13.87 10.10
CA GLY A 248 1.98 -13.19 11.06
C GLY A 248 2.38 -11.76 11.41
N THR A 249 2.66 -10.90 10.42
CA THR A 249 2.75 -9.46 10.69
C THR A 249 1.36 -8.93 11.04
N VAL A 250 1.24 -8.28 12.20
CA VAL A 250 0.02 -7.68 12.71
C VAL A 250 0.27 -6.20 12.98
N THR A 251 -0.59 -5.35 12.44
CA THR A 251 -0.62 -3.92 12.75
C THR A 251 -2.03 -3.53 13.19
N SER A 252 -2.15 -2.54 14.05
CA SER A 252 -3.46 -2.14 14.60
C SER A 252 -3.65 -0.64 14.53
N GLY A 253 -4.88 -0.24 14.40
CA GLY A 253 -5.37 1.13 14.36
C GLY A 253 -6.88 1.16 14.46
N ILE A 254 -7.49 2.12 13.79
CA ILE A 254 -8.94 2.31 13.72
C ILE A 254 -9.41 2.46 12.28
N VAL A 255 -10.69 2.34 12.07
CA VAL A 255 -11.35 2.83 10.87
C VAL A 255 -11.30 4.36 10.89
N SER A 256 -10.43 4.95 10.07
CA SER A 256 -10.21 6.41 10.03
C SER A 256 -11.25 7.14 9.17
N ALA A 257 -11.74 6.48 8.11
CA ALA A 257 -12.82 6.96 7.26
C ALA A 257 -13.44 5.81 6.47
N LEU A 258 -14.67 6.03 6.01
CA LEU A 258 -15.41 5.12 5.15
C LEU A 258 -15.65 5.76 3.80
N ASN A 259 -15.90 4.90 2.81
CA ASN A 259 -16.27 5.34 1.47
C ASN A 259 -15.23 6.29 0.83
N ARG A 260 -13.94 6.01 1.01
CA ARG A 260 -12.89 6.78 0.34
C ARG A 260 -12.71 6.32 -1.10
N PRO A 261 -12.95 7.21 -2.09
CA PRO A 261 -12.62 6.90 -3.46
C PRO A 261 -11.10 6.86 -3.62
N VAL A 262 -10.58 5.68 -3.90
CA VAL A 262 -9.15 5.47 -4.16
C VAL A 262 -8.95 4.73 -5.46
N THR A 263 -7.80 4.96 -6.08
CA THR A 263 -7.35 4.18 -7.22
C THR A 263 -6.20 3.28 -6.79
N ALA A 264 -6.21 2.06 -7.26
CA ALA A 264 -5.11 1.12 -7.12
C ALA A 264 -4.69 0.66 -8.50
N GLY A 265 -3.39 0.51 -8.74
CA GLY A 265 -2.89 0.04 -10.03
C GLY A 265 -1.43 0.39 -10.25
N GLY A 266 -0.78 -0.42 -11.10
CA GLY A 266 0.56 -0.23 -11.63
C GLY A 266 0.50 0.08 -13.13
N THR A 267 1.44 -0.47 -13.90
CA THR A 267 1.53 -0.32 -15.37
C THR A 267 0.53 -1.26 -16.06
N GLY A 268 -0.76 -1.00 -16.02
CA GLY A 268 -1.76 -1.85 -16.70
C GLY A 268 -3.18 -1.35 -16.46
N GLU A 269 -3.89 -1.99 -15.58
CA GLU A 269 -5.28 -1.65 -15.27
C GLU A 269 -5.38 -0.84 -13.98
N THR A 270 -6.24 0.16 -13.97
CA THR A 270 -6.54 0.97 -12.78
C THR A 270 -7.79 0.41 -12.11
N SER A 271 -7.65 -0.03 -10.87
CA SER A 271 -8.78 -0.40 -10.02
C SER A 271 -9.39 0.84 -9.38
N PHE A 272 -10.70 0.85 -9.21
CA PHE A 272 -11.45 1.93 -8.55
C PHE A 272 -12.16 1.35 -7.33
N ILE A 273 -11.76 1.75 -6.15
CA ILE A 273 -12.16 1.13 -4.89
C ILE A 273 -12.85 2.16 -4.00
N ASN A 274 -14.04 1.82 -3.49
CA ASN A 274 -14.71 2.56 -2.43
C ASN A 274 -14.16 2.10 -1.09
N ALA A 275 -12.99 2.60 -0.68
CA ALA A 275 -12.18 1.99 0.35
C ALA A 275 -12.59 2.35 1.79
N ILE A 276 -12.29 1.42 2.70
CA ILE A 276 -12.12 1.68 4.12
C ILE A 276 -10.72 2.28 4.31
N GLN A 277 -10.64 3.45 4.96
CA GLN A 277 -9.35 4.03 5.35
C GLN A 277 -9.04 3.65 6.79
N THR A 278 -7.79 3.28 7.07
CA THR A 278 -7.29 2.96 8.41
C THR A 278 -5.91 3.58 8.64
N ASP A 279 -5.56 3.85 9.89
CA ASP A 279 -4.21 4.23 10.31
C ASP A 279 -3.37 3.02 10.74
N ALA A 280 -3.94 1.82 10.77
CA ALA A 280 -3.16 0.58 10.83
C ALA A 280 -2.16 0.56 9.68
N ALA A 281 -0.89 0.24 9.95
CA ALA A 281 0.16 0.29 8.94
C ALA A 281 -0.05 -0.78 7.86
N ILE A 282 -0.43 -0.36 6.66
CA ILE A 282 -0.50 -1.20 5.46
C ILE A 282 0.76 -0.96 4.64
N ASN A 283 1.52 -2.01 4.39
CA ASN A 283 2.78 -1.99 3.65
C ASN A 283 2.81 -3.11 2.60
N PRO A 284 3.72 -3.06 1.61
CA PRO A 284 3.96 -4.19 0.71
C PRO A 284 4.15 -5.50 1.49
N GLY A 285 3.39 -6.52 1.11
CA GLY A 285 3.30 -7.81 1.81
C GLY A 285 2.04 -7.99 2.65
N ASN A 286 1.40 -6.91 3.16
CA ASN A 286 0.06 -7.02 3.76
C ASN A 286 -1.05 -7.04 2.70
N SER A 287 -0.78 -6.61 1.45
CA SER A 287 -1.74 -6.66 0.35
C SER A 287 -2.33 -8.06 0.20
N GLY A 288 -3.65 -8.14 0.09
CA GLY A 288 -4.42 -9.38 -0.01
C GLY A 288 -4.73 -10.04 1.33
N GLY A 289 -4.07 -9.64 2.42
CA GLY A 289 -4.39 -10.09 3.77
C GLY A 289 -5.67 -9.43 4.33
N PRO A 290 -6.25 -9.97 5.41
CA PRO A 290 -7.47 -9.43 5.99
C PRO A 290 -7.21 -8.17 6.83
N LEU A 291 -8.15 -7.22 6.78
CA LEU A 291 -8.41 -6.23 7.81
C LEU A 291 -9.53 -6.79 8.68
N VAL A 292 -9.32 -6.92 9.99
CA VAL A 292 -10.33 -7.47 10.90
C VAL A 292 -10.71 -6.45 11.97
N ASP A 293 -11.90 -6.59 12.52
CA ASP A 293 -12.38 -5.82 13.67
C ASP A 293 -11.85 -6.37 15.01
N GLY A 294 -12.27 -5.77 16.12
CA GLY A 294 -11.89 -6.19 17.48
C GLY A 294 -12.41 -7.56 17.89
N SER A 295 -13.34 -8.16 17.13
CA SER A 295 -13.81 -9.53 17.34
C SER A 295 -13.07 -10.58 16.51
N GLY A 296 -12.23 -10.14 15.56
CA GLY A 296 -11.54 -10.98 14.61
C GLY A 296 -12.33 -11.29 13.33
N ALA A 297 -13.49 -10.66 13.14
CA ALA A 297 -14.24 -10.78 11.89
C ALA A 297 -13.60 -9.88 10.80
N VAL A 298 -13.50 -10.43 9.58
CA VAL A 298 -12.91 -9.70 8.44
C VAL A 298 -13.87 -8.60 7.98
N ILE A 299 -13.38 -7.36 7.95
CA ILE A 299 -14.11 -6.18 7.50
C ILE A 299 -13.61 -5.64 6.16
N GLY A 300 -12.43 -6.09 5.71
CA GLY A 300 -11.87 -5.69 4.42
C GLY A 300 -10.66 -6.50 3.99
N VAL A 301 -10.21 -6.27 2.74
CA VAL A 301 -8.99 -6.84 2.15
C VAL A 301 -7.96 -5.72 2.01
N ASN A 302 -6.81 -5.83 2.66
CA ASN A 302 -5.75 -4.81 2.64
C ASN A 302 -5.20 -4.60 1.22
N SER A 303 -4.97 -3.36 0.82
CA SER A 303 -4.33 -3.01 -0.46
C SER A 303 -3.27 -1.92 -0.25
N ALA A 304 -1.99 -2.30 -0.34
CA ALA A 304 -0.87 -1.38 -0.12
C ALA A 304 -0.58 -0.49 -1.34
N ILE A 305 -1.18 -0.76 -2.50
CA ILE A 305 -1.03 0.05 -3.72
C ILE A 305 -2.16 1.07 -3.91
N ALA A 306 -3.19 1.04 -3.06
CA ALA A 306 -4.29 1.99 -3.14
C ALA A 306 -3.86 3.38 -2.64
N THR A 307 -4.18 4.42 -3.42
CA THR A 307 -3.82 5.81 -3.15
C THR A 307 -5.00 6.76 -3.39
N LEU A 308 -4.98 7.91 -2.73
CA LEU A 308 -5.92 9.01 -2.99
C LEU A 308 -5.43 9.81 -4.21
N GLY A 309 -5.82 9.43 -5.42
CA GLY A 309 -5.66 10.16 -6.68
C GLY A 309 -4.41 11.06 -6.76
N GLY A 310 -3.25 10.52 -7.04
CA GLY A 310 -2.00 11.26 -7.18
C GLY A 310 -0.80 10.48 -6.63
N SER A 311 0.32 10.59 -7.32
CA SER A 311 1.57 9.97 -6.90
C SER A 311 2.06 10.61 -5.60
N LEU A 312 1.82 9.97 -4.45
CA LEU A 312 2.60 10.25 -3.25
C LEU A 312 4.02 9.73 -3.53
N GLY A 313 4.84 10.63 -4.08
CA GLY A 313 6.16 10.31 -4.59
C GLY A 313 6.99 9.49 -3.60
N GLY A 314 7.29 8.26 -3.96
CA GLY A 314 8.49 7.52 -3.55
C GLY A 314 8.68 7.16 -2.10
N THR A 315 7.71 7.30 -1.20
CA THR A 315 7.87 6.85 0.19
C THR A 315 7.54 5.36 0.31
N THR A 316 8.58 4.55 0.50
CA THR A 316 8.45 3.14 0.85
C THR A 316 8.02 3.04 2.32
N GLY A 317 6.72 2.86 2.57
CA GLY A 317 6.17 2.62 3.91
C GLY A 317 4.89 3.40 4.21
N SER A 318 4.10 2.89 5.15
CA SER A 318 2.85 3.50 5.60
C SER A 318 3.14 4.83 6.32
N ILE A 319 2.41 5.86 5.93
CA ILE A 319 2.43 7.20 6.56
C ILE A 319 1.19 7.44 7.44
N GLY A 320 0.53 6.36 7.90
CA GLY A 320 -0.73 6.45 8.64
C GLY A 320 -1.97 6.55 7.73
N LEU A 321 -1.81 6.26 6.45
CA LEU A 321 -2.89 6.15 5.47
C LEU A 321 -2.85 4.75 4.85
N GLY A 322 -3.68 3.87 5.33
CA GLY A 322 -3.90 2.53 4.80
C GLY A 322 -5.30 2.43 4.20
N PHE A 323 -5.46 1.55 3.22
CA PHE A 323 -6.74 1.32 2.55
C PHE A 323 -7.06 -0.16 2.47
N ALA A 324 -8.35 -0.49 2.60
CA ALA A 324 -8.84 -1.84 2.43
C ALA A 324 -10.11 -1.86 1.58
N ILE A 325 -10.26 -2.90 0.76
CA ILE A 325 -11.46 -3.17 -0.03
C ILE A 325 -12.53 -3.68 0.93
N PRO A 326 -13.75 -3.09 0.96
CA PRO A 326 -14.80 -3.53 1.86
C PRO A 326 -15.18 -5.00 1.68
N ILE A 327 -15.36 -5.71 2.80
CA ILE A 327 -15.59 -7.17 2.77
C ILE A 327 -16.93 -7.54 2.10
N ASP A 328 -17.97 -6.72 2.21
CA ASP A 328 -19.25 -7.01 1.58
C ASP A 328 -19.12 -7.08 0.05
N VAL A 329 -18.32 -6.17 -0.55
CA VAL A 329 -17.99 -6.18 -1.98
C VAL A 329 -17.09 -7.37 -2.31
N ALA A 330 -16.06 -7.61 -1.50
CA ALA A 330 -15.10 -8.68 -1.72
C ALA A 330 -15.74 -10.07 -1.62
N ALA A 331 -16.65 -10.29 -0.67
CA ALA A 331 -17.37 -11.55 -0.49
C ALA A 331 -18.34 -11.82 -1.67
N ARG A 332 -19.03 -10.79 -2.18
CA ARG A 332 -19.88 -10.92 -3.36
C ARG A 332 -19.04 -11.37 -4.57
N ILE A 333 -17.97 -10.65 -4.87
CA ILE A 333 -17.07 -10.94 -6.00
C ILE A 333 -16.45 -12.34 -5.85
N ALA A 334 -15.96 -12.69 -4.66
CA ALA A 334 -15.40 -14.02 -4.41
C ALA A 334 -16.44 -15.12 -4.63
N SER A 335 -17.70 -14.92 -4.21
CA SER A 335 -18.78 -15.88 -4.41
C SER A 335 -19.12 -16.08 -5.89
N GLU A 336 -19.15 -15.01 -6.68
CA GLU A 336 -19.36 -15.07 -8.12
C GLU A 336 -18.21 -15.80 -8.82
N ILE A 337 -16.96 -15.47 -8.49
CA ILE A 337 -15.76 -16.13 -9.04
C ILE A 337 -15.76 -17.63 -8.70
N ILE A 338 -16.08 -18.01 -7.47
CA ILE A 338 -16.14 -19.43 -7.07
C ILE A 338 -17.22 -20.19 -7.84
N ALA A 339 -18.35 -19.54 -8.14
CA ALA A 339 -19.47 -20.17 -8.82
C ALA A 339 -19.28 -20.27 -10.33
N THR A 340 -18.65 -19.28 -10.98
CA THR A 340 -18.63 -19.14 -12.44
C THR A 340 -17.26 -18.91 -13.06
N GLY A 341 -16.23 -18.65 -12.23
CA GLY A 341 -14.90 -18.25 -12.70
C GLY A 341 -14.77 -16.75 -13.01
N THR A 342 -15.86 -16.01 -12.99
CA THR A 342 -15.93 -14.59 -13.36
C THR A 342 -16.76 -13.82 -12.34
N SER A 343 -16.73 -12.49 -12.39
CA SER A 343 -17.57 -11.63 -11.55
C SER A 343 -18.18 -10.47 -12.31
N THR A 344 -19.18 -9.84 -11.72
CA THR A 344 -19.93 -8.74 -12.33
C THR A 344 -19.58 -7.40 -11.72
N THR A 345 -19.51 -6.36 -12.56
CA THR A 345 -19.26 -4.96 -12.18
C THR A 345 -20.45 -4.11 -12.62
N PRO A 346 -21.11 -3.38 -11.71
CA PRO A 346 -22.14 -2.42 -12.09
C PRO A 346 -21.56 -1.26 -12.89
N ILE A 347 -22.19 -0.91 -14.00
CA ILE A 347 -21.81 0.20 -14.87
C ILE A 347 -23.04 1.04 -15.26
N LEU A 348 -22.86 2.35 -15.38
CA LEU A 348 -23.93 3.24 -15.88
C LEU A 348 -24.00 3.28 -17.42
N GLY A 349 -22.91 2.94 -18.10
CA GLY A 349 -22.79 3.17 -19.54
C GLY A 349 -22.58 4.65 -19.87
N VAL A 350 -21.72 5.33 -19.12
CA VAL A 350 -21.31 6.73 -19.37
C VAL A 350 -19.80 6.85 -19.42
N ARG A 351 -19.30 7.89 -20.08
CA ARG A 351 -17.96 8.41 -19.91
C ARG A 351 -18.02 9.65 -19.04
N VAL A 352 -17.11 9.76 -18.08
CA VAL A 352 -16.96 10.93 -17.22
C VAL A 352 -15.68 11.67 -17.58
N ASP A 353 -15.69 12.98 -17.42
CA ASP A 353 -14.50 13.81 -17.56
C ASP A 353 -13.70 13.76 -16.25
N LEU A 354 -12.52 13.13 -16.28
CA LEU A 354 -11.63 13.01 -15.11
C LEU A 354 -10.90 14.31 -14.78
N GLU A 355 -10.86 15.26 -15.70
CA GLU A 355 -10.20 16.56 -15.53
C GLU A 355 -11.19 17.69 -15.19
N TYR A 356 -12.48 17.39 -15.06
CA TYR A 356 -13.51 18.38 -14.71
C TYR A 356 -13.18 19.02 -13.34
N PRO A 357 -12.95 20.36 -13.31
CA PRO A 357 -12.48 21.03 -12.09
C PRO A 357 -13.61 21.44 -11.12
N GLY A 358 -14.85 21.27 -11.53
CA GLY A 358 -16.03 21.63 -10.72
C GLY A 358 -16.43 20.52 -9.76
N PRO A 359 -17.35 20.83 -8.82
CA PRO A 359 -17.91 19.80 -7.94
C PRO A 359 -18.80 18.84 -8.71
N GLY A 360 -18.77 17.56 -8.33
CA GLY A 360 -19.54 16.51 -9.00
C GLY A 360 -18.78 15.85 -10.15
N ALA A 361 -19.46 14.96 -10.87
CA ALA A 361 -18.91 14.22 -12.00
C ALA A 361 -19.60 14.64 -13.29
N LEU A 362 -18.85 15.27 -14.21
CA LEU A 362 -19.34 15.66 -15.52
C LEU A 362 -19.44 14.44 -16.45
N ILE A 363 -20.62 14.18 -16.98
CA ILE A 363 -20.84 13.17 -18.01
C ILE A 363 -20.43 13.76 -19.36
N SER A 364 -19.33 13.25 -19.93
CA SER A 364 -18.84 13.68 -21.25
C SER A 364 -19.56 12.97 -22.39
N ASP A 365 -20.00 11.71 -22.18
CA ASP A 365 -20.68 10.91 -23.20
C ASP A 365 -21.60 9.86 -22.55
N VAL A 366 -22.65 9.44 -23.25
CA VAL A 366 -23.59 8.40 -22.84
C VAL A 366 -23.62 7.29 -23.88
N THR A 367 -23.41 6.05 -23.43
CA THR A 367 -23.40 4.88 -24.31
C THR A 367 -24.80 4.58 -24.82
N ALA A 368 -24.96 4.53 -26.15
CA ALA A 368 -26.23 4.22 -26.78
C ALA A 368 -26.71 2.81 -26.39
N GLY A 369 -27.96 2.70 -26.00
CA GLY A 369 -28.60 1.46 -25.56
C GLY A 369 -28.28 1.05 -24.12
N GLY A 370 -27.46 1.82 -23.39
CA GLY A 370 -27.09 1.54 -21.98
C GLY A 370 -28.12 2.07 -20.98
N ALA A 371 -27.91 1.67 -19.72
CA ALA A 371 -28.76 2.03 -18.57
C ALA A 371 -28.91 3.55 -18.41
N ALA A 372 -27.83 4.31 -18.61
CA ALA A 372 -27.84 5.76 -18.50
C ALA A 372 -28.75 6.43 -19.54
N GLU A 373 -28.65 6.02 -20.81
CA GLU A 373 -29.51 6.53 -21.88
C GLU A 373 -30.98 6.20 -21.60
N ALA A 374 -31.27 4.94 -21.23
CA ALA A 374 -32.61 4.50 -20.91
C ALA A 374 -33.23 5.27 -19.73
N ALA A 375 -32.42 5.70 -18.76
CA ALA A 375 -32.81 6.52 -17.63
C ALA A 375 -32.95 8.03 -17.98
N GLY A 376 -32.50 8.47 -19.15
CA GLY A 376 -32.55 9.86 -19.58
C GLY A 376 -31.38 10.74 -19.19
N LEU A 377 -30.23 10.14 -18.78
CA LEU A 377 -28.97 10.84 -18.62
C LEU A 377 -28.44 11.35 -19.96
N ARG A 378 -27.71 12.46 -19.94
CA ARG A 378 -27.22 13.13 -21.16
C ARG A 378 -25.77 13.59 -20.97
N SER A 379 -25.06 13.74 -22.07
CA SER A 379 -23.79 14.49 -22.08
C SER A 379 -24.03 15.92 -21.62
N GLY A 380 -23.17 16.43 -20.75
CA GLY A 380 -23.29 17.72 -20.08
C GLY A 380 -23.92 17.67 -18.68
N ASP A 381 -24.57 16.56 -18.29
CA ASP A 381 -25.07 16.40 -16.93
C ASP A 381 -23.92 16.32 -15.94
N ILE A 382 -24.06 16.98 -14.78
CA ILE A 382 -23.12 16.88 -13.66
C ILE A 382 -23.80 16.09 -12.54
N VAL A 383 -23.31 14.89 -12.27
CA VAL A 383 -23.82 14.08 -11.14
C VAL A 383 -23.26 14.63 -9.84
N THR A 384 -24.14 15.11 -8.97
CA THR A 384 -23.78 15.72 -7.68
C THR A 384 -24.03 14.81 -6.49
N GLU A 385 -24.97 13.84 -6.61
CA GLU A 385 -25.23 12.85 -5.57
C GLU A 385 -25.66 11.49 -6.17
N VAL A 386 -25.37 10.42 -5.41
CA VAL A 386 -25.88 9.06 -5.65
C VAL A 386 -26.54 8.57 -4.36
N ASN A 387 -27.81 8.22 -4.39
CA ASN A 387 -28.61 7.82 -3.21
C ASN A 387 -28.51 8.82 -2.06
N GLY A 388 -28.48 10.13 -2.34
CA GLY A 388 -28.32 11.21 -1.35
C GLY A 388 -26.90 11.37 -0.82
N ARG A 389 -25.94 10.60 -1.31
CA ARG A 389 -24.53 10.75 -0.96
C ARG A 389 -23.86 11.71 -1.94
N PRO A 390 -23.19 12.79 -1.45
CA PRO A 390 -22.49 13.74 -2.32
C PRO A 390 -21.36 13.07 -3.12
N ILE A 391 -21.25 13.46 -4.38
CA ILE A 391 -20.18 13.08 -5.30
C ILE A 391 -19.26 14.28 -5.47
N ALA A 392 -18.01 14.12 -5.04
CA ALA A 392 -17.02 15.21 -5.09
C ALA A 392 -16.40 15.38 -6.48
N ASP A 393 -16.16 14.28 -7.19
CA ASP A 393 -15.47 14.22 -8.48
C ASP A 393 -15.85 12.97 -9.27
N SER A 394 -15.30 12.83 -10.47
CA SER A 394 -15.54 11.71 -11.36
C SER A 394 -15.09 10.35 -10.82
N ILE A 395 -14.01 10.30 -10.04
CA ILE A 395 -13.55 9.06 -9.40
C ILE A 395 -14.55 8.62 -8.33
N ALA A 396 -15.07 9.58 -7.56
CA ALA A 396 -16.12 9.32 -6.55
C ALA A 396 -17.38 8.72 -7.18
N LEU A 397 -17.80 9.19 -8.36
CA LEU A 397 -18.93 8.59 -9.08
C LEU A 397 -18.61 7.15 -9.49
N ILE A 398 -17.49 6.90 -10.16
CA ILE A 398 -17.10 5.56 -10.62
C ILE A 398 -17.10 4.56 -9.44
N VAL A 399 -16.45 4.89 -8.34
CA VAL A 399 -16.34 3.98 -7.19
C VAL A 399 -17.70 3.77 -6.50
N THR A 400 -18.56 4.80 -6.48
CA THR A 400 -19.89 4.70 -5.87
C THR A 400 -20.80 3.79 -6.69
N ILE A 401 -20.77 3.90 -8.02
CA ILE A 401 -21.53 3.00 -8.91
C ILE A 401 -21.03 1.55 -8.78
N ARG A 402 -19.72 1.34 -8.82
CA ARG A 402 -19.12 0.01 -8.66
C ARG A 402 -19.42 -0.63 -7.31
N ALA A 403 -19.61 0.18 -6.25
CA ALA A 403 -19.96 -0.32 -4.92
C ALA A 403 -21.44 -0.67 -4.77
N SER A 404 -22.30 -0.32 -5.73
CA SER A 404 -23.72 -0.67 -5.69
C SER A 404 -23.94 -2.17 -5.95
N THR A 405 -25.09 -2.67 -5.53
CA THR A 405 -25.48 -4.05 -5.78
C THR A 405 -25.94 -4.20 -7.25
N PRO A 406 -25.42 -5.19 -8.00
CA PRO A 406 -25.90 -5.45 -9.34
C PRO A 406 -27.43 -5.66 -9.39
N GLY A 407 -28.11 -4.97 -10.32
CA GLY A 407 -29.56 -5.03 -10.48
C GLY A 407 -30.38 -4.19 -9.50
N GLU A 408 -29.74 -3.53 -8.53
CA GLU A 408 -30.40 -2.61 -7.61
C GLU A 408 -30.56 -1.22 -8.25
N GLN A 409 -31.74 -0.61 -8.06
CA GLN A 409 -32.00 0.75 -8.52
C GLN A 409 -31.23 1.76 -7.67
N ILE A 410 -30.53 2.69 -8.30
CA ILE A 410 -29.89 3.84 -7.68
C ILE A 410 -30.57 5.15 -8.11
N VAL A 411 -30.47 6.18 -7.27
CA VAL A 411 -31.04 7.50 -7.51
C VAL A 411 -29.90 8.49 -7.67
N LEU A 412 -29.82 9.16 -8.81
CA LEU A 412 -28.84 10.18 -9.12
C LEU A 412 -29.48 11.56 -8.96
N THR A 413 -28.79 12.47 -8.28
CA THR A 413 -29.08 13.91 -8.36
C THR A 413 -28.12 14.51 -9.38
N VAL A 414 -28.67 15.15 -10.40
CA VAL A 414 -27.88 15.74 -11.48
C VAL A 414 -28.19 17.23 -11.63
N ASP A 415 -27.15 18.03 -11.88
CA ASP A 415 -27.29 19.41 -12.36
C ASP A 415 -27.23 19.40 -13.89
N ARG A 416 -28.33 19.80 -14.53
CA ARG A 416 -28.49 19.93 -15.97
C ARG A 416 -28.75 21.38 -16.30
N ASP A 417 -27.78 22.09 -16.84
CA ASP A 417 -27.88 23.50 -17.21
C ASP A 417 -28.35 24.41 -16.06
N GLY A 418 -27.92 24.12 -14.81
CA GLY A 418 -28.34 24.85 -13.61
C GLY A 418 -29.68 24.40 -13.02
N GLN A 419 -30.28 23.35 -13.55
CA GLN A 419 -31.51 22.75 -13.02
C GLN A 419 -31.18 21.41 -12.33
N ILE A 420 -31.63 21.26 -11.08
CA ILE A 420 -31.43 20.01 -10.35
C ILE A 420 -32.55 19.03 -10.69
N GLU A 421 -32.16 17.90 -11.24
CA GLU A 421 -33.04 16.78 -11.58
C GLU A 421 -32.71 15.54 -10.78
N THR A 422 -33.70 14.68 -10.54
CA THR A 422 -33.52 13.37 -9.92
C THR A 422 -33.80 12.29 -10.95
N ILE A 423 -32.84 11.41 -11.19
CA ILE A 423 -32.91 10.34 -12.19
C ILE A 423 -32.71 9.00 -11.49
N SER A 424 -33.66 8.09 -11.64
CA SER A 424 -33.56 6.71 -11.17
C SER A 424 -33.03 5.81 -12.27
N VAL A 425 -31.99 5.03 -11.97
CA VAL A 425 -31.37 4.12 -12.93
C VAL A 425 -31.06 2.78 -12.29
N VAL A 426 -31.24 1.70 -13.02
CA VAL A 426 -30.70 0.37 -12.65
C VAL A 426 -29.42 0.19 -13.47
N PRO A 427 -28.22 0.19 -12.85
CA PRO A 427 -26.97 0.00 -13.57
C PRO A 427 -26.97 -1.31 -14.38
N ASP A 428 -26.39 -1.29 -15.57
CA ASP A 428 -26.02 -2.49 -16.30
C ASP A 428 -24.91 -3.23 -15.57
N THR A 429 -24.57 -4.44 -16.02
CA THR A 429 -23.46 -5.23 -15.47
C THR A 429 -22.50 -5.61 -16.58
N GLU A 430 -21.21 -5.44 -16.30
CA GLU A 430 -20.11 -5.96 -17.11
C GLU A 430 -19.52 -7.18 -16.42
N THR A 431 -19.24 -8.23 -17.19
CA THR A 431 -18.58 -9.46 -16.68
C THR A 431 -17.10 -9.40 -16.96
N SER A 432 -16.29 -9.66 -15.98
CA SER A 432 -14.82 -9.67 -16.05
C SER A 432 -14.26 -11.01 -15.56
#